data_58be71bd030413020cb4dae4f866157d
#
_entry.id   58be71bd030413020cb4dae4f866157d
#
_cell.length_a   1.000
_cell.length_b   1.000
_cell.length_c   1.000
_cell.angle_alpha   90.00
_cell.angle_beta   90.00
_cell.angle_gamma   90.00
#
_symmetry.space_group_name_H-M   'P 1'
#
loop_
_entity.id
_entity.type
_entity.pdbx_description
1 polymer ?
#
loop_
_entity_poly.entity_id
_entity_poly.type
_entity_poly.pdbx_seq_one_letter_code
_entity_poly.pdbx_strand_id
1 'polypeptide(L)' 'MSTWKINLEKQTATRINGIIFKLTETKPGEYEGVCLNPSQIPPDDLDAVILGRMIKEAGMFYKMELDRL' A
#
# COMPACT_ATOMS: atom_id res chain seq x y z
N MET A 1 0.72 -14.62 -8.35
CA MET A 1 -0.38 -14.01 -7.57
C MET A 1 0.14 -12.80 -6.82
N SER A 2 -0.60 -11.70 -6.89
CA SER A 2 -0.22 -10.49 -6.15
C SER A 2 -0.57 -10.64 -4.68
N THR A 3 0.33 -10.22 -3.79
CA THR A 3 0.06 -10.13 -2.36
C THR A 3 -0.76 -8.88 -2.02
N TRP A 4 -1.04 -8.05 -3.00
CA TRP A 4 -1.76 -6.80 -2.86
C TRP A 4 -3.00 -6.76 -3.74
N LYS A 5 -4.08 -6.25 -3.19
CA LYS A 5 -5.32 -5.98 -3.90
C LYS A 5 -5.45 -4.47 -4.06
N ILE A 6 -5.42 -4.00 -5.29
CA ILE A 6 -5.43 -2.57 -5.59
C ILE A 6 -6.85 -2.13 -5.95
N ASN A 7 -7.29 -1.03 -5.33
CA ASN A 7 -8.55 -0.37 -5.65
C ASN A 7 -8.23 1.06 -6.10
N LEU A 8 -8.26 1.28 -7.42
CA LEU A 8 -7.93 2.58 -8.00
C LEU A 8 -8.97 3.65 -7.66
N GLU A 9 -10.23 3.25 -7.57
CA GLU A 9 -11.32 4.17 -7.25
C GLU A 9 -11.17 4.75 -5.85
N LYS A 10 -10.84 3.89 -4.88
CA LYS A 10 -10.64 4.30 -3.48
C LYS A 10 -9.21 4.72 -3.18
N GLN A 11 -8.31 4.53 -4.14
CA GLN A 11 -6.88 4.82 -3.99
C GLN A 11 -6.27 4.02 -2.83
N THR A 12 -6.64 2.74 -2.72
CA THR A 12 -6.17 1.88 -1.64
C THR A 12 -5.45 0.65 -2.16
N ALA A 13 -4.56 0.13 -1.32
CA ALA A 13 -3.90 -1.15 -1.52
C ALA A 13 -4.14 -1.99 -0.27
N THR A 14 -4.72 -3.17 -0.44
CA THR A 14 -4.99 -4.09 0.66
C THR A 14 -4.04 -5.27 0.55
N ARG A 15 -3.31 -5.53 1.62
CA ARG A 15 -2.42 -6.66 1.69
C ARG A 15 -3.21 -7.92 2.03
N ILE A 16 -2.65 -9.08 1.67
CA ILE A 16 -3.31 -10.38 1.86
C ILE A 16 -3.72 -10.64 3.32
N ASN A 17 -3.01 -10.04 4.29
CA ASN A 17 -3.32 -10.16 5.72
C ASN A 17 -4.37 -9.14 6.20
N GLY A 18 -4.97 -8.37 5.29
CA GLY A 18 -6.03 -7.43 5.61
C GLY A 18 -5.58 -6.00 5.91
N ILE A 19 -4.27 -5.72 5.92
CA ILE A 19 -3.76 -4.36 6.13
C ILE A 19 -4.09 -3.51 4.91
N ILE A 20 -4.73 -2.34 5.14
CA ILE A 20 -5.15 -1.43 4.08
C ILE A 20 -4.36 -0.13 4.17
N PHE A 21 -3.73 0.25 3.06
CA PHE A 21 -3.06 1.54 2.94
C PHE A 21 -3.79 2.40 1.92
N LYS A 22 -4.02 3.67 2.27
CA LYS A 22 -4.45 4.67 1.31
C LYS A 22 -3.20 5.31 0.71
N LEU A 23 -3.14 5.35 -0.63
CA LEU A 23 -1.97 5.84 -1.35
C LEU A 23 -2.26 7.19 -1.98
N THR A 24 -1.29 8.11 -1.83
CA THR A 24 -1.36 9.44 -2.44
C THR A 24 -0.09 9.65 -3.23
N GLU A 25 -0.22 10.02 -4.49
CA GLU A 25 0.95 10.33 -5.32
C GLU A 25 1.51 11.71 -4.90
N THR A 26 2.75 11.72 -4.45
CA THR A 26 3.44 12.95 -4.03
C THR A 26 4.24 13.56 -5.17
N LYS A 27 4.85 12.69 -5.99
CA LYS A 27 5.58 13.04 -7.21
C LYS A 27 5.27 11.97 -8.24
N PRO A 28 5.43 12.23 -9.54
CA PRO A 28 5.20 11.21 -10.56
C PRO A 28 5.93 9.90 -10.23
N GLY A 29 5.16 8.82 -10.01
CA GLY A 29 5.69 7.52 -9.68
C GLY A 29 6.05 7.28 -8.22
N GLU A 30 5.90 8.28 -7.34
CA GLU A 30 6.17 8.16 -5.91
C GLU A 30 4.88 8.28 -5.12
N TYR A 31 4.71 7.41 -4.12
CA TYR A 31 3.49 7.35 -3.33
C TYR A 31 3.78 7.45 -1.84
N GLU A 32 2.90 8.15 -1.15
CA GLU A 32 2.85 8.20 0.29
C GLU A 32 1.67 7.34 0.74
N GLY A 33 1.86 6.55 1.80
CA GLY A 33 0.82 5.64 2.28
C GLY A 33 0.45 5.91 3.72
N VAL A 34 -0.86 5.81 4.00
CA VAL A 34 -1.41 5.90 5.35
C VAL A 34 -2.19 4.62 5.63
N CYS A 35 -1.87 3.95 6.73
CA CYS A 35 -2.60 2.76 7.13
C CYS A 35 -3.98 3.14 7.65
N LEU A 36 -5.03 2.57 7.07
CA LEU A 36 -6.41 2.85 7.47
C LEU A 36 -6.87 1.99 8.65
N ASN A 37 -6.19 0.86 8.89
CA ASN A 37 -6.56 -0.07 9.96
C ASN A 37 -5.30 -0.53 10.72
N PRO A 38 -4.63 0.37 11.44
CA PRO A 38 -3.36 0.06 12.10
C PRO A 38 -3.45 -1.08 13.12
N SER A 39 -4.64 -1.35 13.65
CA SER A 39 -4.85 -2.47 14.57
C SER A 39 -4.61 -3.84 13.91
N GLN A 40 -4.63 -3.92 12.59
CA GLN A 40 -4.34 -5.15 11.85
C GLN A 40 -2.84 -5.41 11.69
N ILE A 41 -2.01 -4.42 11.99
CA ILE A 41 -0.56 -4.57 11.87
C ILE A 41 -0.05 -5.36 13.09
N PRO A 42 0.61 -6.51 12.89
CA PRO A 42 1.21 -7.24 14.00
C PRO A 42 2.21 -6.35 14.77
N PRO A 43 2.27 -6.45 16.11
CA PRO A 43 3.19 -5.62 16.90
C PRO A 43 4.64 -5.68 16.42
N ASP A 44 5.09 -6.84 15.94
CA ASP A 44 6.45 -7.03 15.44
C ASP A 44 6.71 -6.27 14.14
N ASP A 45 5.66 -5.91 13.42
CA ASP A 45 5.74 -5.19 12.14
C ASP A 45 5.52 -3.68 12.30
N LEU A 46 5.32 -3.21 13.53
CA LEU A 46 5.17 -1.78 13.82
C LEU A 46 6.55 -1.09 13.87
N ASP A 47 7.29 -1.24 12.78
CA ASP A 47 8.62 -0.68 12.61
C ASP A 47 8.59 0.21 11.36
N ALA A 48 9.18 1.40 11.44
CA ALA A 48 9.18 2.36 10.35
C ALA A 48 9.81 1.78 9.07
N VAL A 49 10.84 0.94 9.20
CA VAL A 49 11.50 0.33 8.05
C VAL A 49 10.59 -0.70 7.39
N ILE A 50 9.92 -1.53 8.18
CA ILE A 50 9.00 -2.55 7.66
C ILE A 50 7.79 -1.89 7.01
N LEU A 51 7.19 -0.90 7.67
CA LEU A 51 6.05 -0.16 7.12
C LEU A 51 6.43 0.57 5.85
N GLY A 52 7.62 1.18 5.82
CA GLY A 52 8.13 1.85 4.63
C GLY A 52 8.28 0.91 3.45
N ARG A 53 8.74 -0.32 3.69
CA ARG A 53 8.83 -1.35 2.63
C ARG A 53 7.47 -1.76 2.12
N MET A 54 6.49 -1.91 3.02
CA MET A 54 5.11 -2.24 2.63
C MET A 54 4.52 -1.16 1.74
N ILE A 55 4.69 0.10 2.13
CA ILE A 55 4.17 1.24 1.37
C ILE A 55 4.83 1.33 0.00
N LYS A 56 6.15 1.11 -0.06
CA LYS A 56 6.88 1.12 -1.32
C LYS A 56 6.40 0.01 -2.26
N GLU A 57 6.20 -1.18 -1.72
CA GLU A 57 5.68 -2.32 -2.48
C GLU A 57 4.26 -2.04 -2.97
N ALA A 58 3.40 -1.53 -2.08
CA ALA A 58 2.03 -1.18 -2.43
C ALA A 58 1.99 -0.13 -3.54
N GLY A 59 2.84 0.89 -3.47
CA GLY A 59 2.94 1.92 -4.49
C GLY A 59 3.36 1.37 -5.84
N MET A 60 4.27 0.40 -5.84
CA MET A 60 4.70 -0.26 -7.06
C MET A 60 3.56 -1.01 -7.75
N PHE A 61 2.80 -1.79 -6.99
CA PHE A 61 1.64 -2.50 -7.54
C PHE A 61 0.52 -1.55 -7.96
N TYR A 62 0.33 -0.48 -7.22
CA TYR A 62 -0.65 0.56 -7.56
C TYR A 62 -0.31 1.19 -8.91
N LYS A 63 0.95 1.54 -9.13
CA LYS A 63 1.41 2.10 -10.39
C LYS A 63 1.22 1.11 -11.54
N MET A 64 1.49 -0.17 -11.30
CA MET A 64 1.28 -1.21 -12.30
C MET A 64 -0.20 -1.29 -12.72
N GLU A 65 -1.12 -1.17 -11.78
CA GLU A 65 -2.54 -1.17 -12.09
C GLU A 65 -2.94 0.08 -12.89
N LEU A 66 -2.40 1.25 -12.55
CA LEU A 66 -2.64 2.46 -13.32
C LEU A 66 -2.15 2.33 -14.76
N ASP A 67 -0.98 1.72 -14.95
CA ASP A 67 -0.39 1.54 -16.27
C ASP A 67 -1.15 0.55 -17.15
N ARG A 68 -2.02 -0.26 -16.54
CA ARG A 68 -2.87 -1.22 -17.27
C ARG A 68 -4.15 -0.60 -17.83
N LEU A 69 -4.48 0.61 -17.42
CA LEU A 69 -5.70 1.29 -17.88
C LEU A 69 -5.56 1.85 -19.35
#